data_477f4981c5604fa1b3b06e8ab739efa8
#
_entry.id   477f4981c5604fa1b3b06e8ab739efa8
#
_cell.length_a   1.000
_cell.length_b   1.000
_cell.length_c   1.000
_cell.angle_alpha   90.00
_cell.angle_beta   90.00
_cell.angle_gamma   90.00
#
_symmetry.space_group_name_H-M   'P 1'
#
loop_
_entity.id
_entity.type
_entity.pdbx_description
1 polymer ?
#
loop_
_entity_poly.entity_id
_entity_poly.type
_entity_poly.pdbx_seq_one_letter_code
_entity_poly.pdbx_strand_id
1 'polypeptide(L)'
;MRRRPGLSLTMPQIEGNLRFLAEKKLNLEIQLSWESAENFPDPLMEKILAWKQSAGTQITVHAPFIDMAPGGADPLMQQATIMRFAQTSVLAGRLQAEAIVVHPGYDEKRYWKDVDGFVTRAVEMWTRLLELSGESGCKVALENIFEARPETLRRVVEGVGSSRFGICFDAGHFNMFSKVPLAEWLAELGGMIVELHLHNNYGEHDDHNGMTSGTFDFVPLFAKLDEMGVDPILVMEPHQNDGVMESLKYLDSLGVTAK
;
A
#
# COMPACT_ATOMS: atom_id res chain seq x y z
N MET A 1 3.56 -2.14 -19.47
CA MET A 1 3.55 -0.65 -19.46
C MET A 1 4.78 -0.17 -18.71
N ARG A 2 5.27 1.06 -18.99
CA ARG A 2 6.44 1.59 -18.27
C ARG A 2 5.95 2.48 -17.13
N ARG A 3 6.32 2.13 -15.90
CA ARG A 3 5.84 2.75 -14.68
C ARG A 3 6.95 3.57 -14.01
N ARG A 4 6.60 4.64 -13.32
CA ARG A 4 7.53 5.37 -12.48
C ARG A 4 7.47 4.75 -11.07
N PRO A 5 8.56 4.15 -10.56
CA PRO A 5 8.53 3.60 -9.20
C PRO A 5 8.50 4.72 -8.16
N GLY A 6 7.91 4.44 -7.01
CA GLY A 6 7.92 5.26 -5.82
C GLY A 6 8.89 4.70 -4.76
N LEU A 7 9.11 5.50 -3.73
CA LEU A 7 9.84 5.12 -2.53
C LEU A 7 8.99 5.47 -1.32
N SER A 8 8.79 4.50 -0.43
CA SER A 8 8.12 4.70 0.86
C SER A 8 9.08 5.34 1.85
N LEU A 9 8.66 6.46 2.45
CA LEU A 9 9.43 7.21 3.42
C LEU A 9 8.57 7.64 4.60
N THR A 10 9.11 7.53 5.81
CA THR A 10 8.50 8.13 7.00
C THR A 10 8.63 9.65 6.96
N MET A 11 7.72 10.36 7.63
CA MET A 11 7.70 11.83 7.65
C MET A 11 9.09 12.47 7.94
N PRO A 12 9.90 12.01 8.93
CA PRO A 12 11.23 12.58 9.20
C PRO A 12 12.23 12.40 8.04
N GLN A 13 12.04 11.40 7.19
CA GLN A 13 12.98 11.11 6.09
C GLN A 13 12.71 11.95 4.84
N ILE A 14 11.49 12.49 4.68
CA ILE A 14 11.04 13.09 3.42
C ILE A 14 11.92 14.28 3.02
N GLU A 15 12.08 15.26 3.91
CA GLU A 15 12.76 16.51 3.57
C GLU A 15 14.20 16.27 3.06
N GLY A 16 14.94 15.37 3.72
CA GLY A 16 16.29 15.00 3.33
C GLY A 16 16.39 14.24 2.00
N ASN A 17 15.27 13.63 1.55
CA ASN A 17 15.24 12.79 0.36
C ASN A 17 14.56 13.42 -0.87
N LEU A 18 13.93 14.60 -0.77
CA LEU A 18 13.24 15.23 -1.91
C LEU A 18 14.16 15.42 -3.14
N ARG A 19 15.43 15.79 -2.89
CA ARG A 19 16.41 15.94 -3.97
C ARG A 19 16.72 14.58 -4.63
N PHE A 20 16.93 13.54 -3.87
CA PHE A 20 17.16 12.19 -4.38
C PHE A 20 15.96 11.68 -5.20
N LEU A 21 14.74 11.87 -4.69
CA LEU A 21 13.51 11.50 -5.41
C LEU A 21 13.41 12.23 -6.76
N ALA A 22 13.74 13.55 -6.79
CA ALA A 22 13.74 14.33 -8.02
C ALA A 22 14.81 13.85 -9.02
N GLU A 23 16.06 13.64 -8.58
CA GLU A 23 17.17 13.16 -9.40
C GLU A 23 16.91 11.76 -9.99
N LYS A 24 16.25 10.88 -9.22
CA LYS A 24 15.89 9.53 -9.65
C LYS A 24 14.52 9.45 -10.33
N LYS A 25 13.79 10.57 -10.43
CA LYS A 25 12.43 10.63 -10.98
C LYS A 25 11.49 9.64 -10.28
N LEU A 26 11.50 9.59 -8.95
CA LEU A 26 10.67 8.69 -8.17
C LEU A 26 9.35 9.35 -7.78
N ASN A 27 8.31 8.54 -7.58
CA ASN A 27 7.12 8.89 -6.82
C ASN A 27 7.43 8.82 -5.31
N LEU A 28 6.53 9.30 -4.48
CA LEU A 28 6.67 9.26 -3.03
C LEU A 28 5.46 8.58 -2.40
N GLU A 29 5.70 7.57 -1.58
CA GLU A 29 4.75 7.18 -0.56
C GLU A 29 5.14 7.78 0.78
N ILE A 30 4.15 8.32 1.49
CA ILE A 30 4.33 8.90 2.83
C ILE A 30 3.79 7.93 3.86
N GLN A 31 4.68 7.28 4.61
CA GLN A 31 4.30 6.40 5.71
C GLN A 31 3.97 7.24 6.95
N LEU A 32 2.73 7.16 7.40
CA LEU A 32 2.24 7.91 8.56
C LEU A 32 2.27 7.08 9.85
N SER A 33 2.76 7.70 10.90
CA SER A 33 2.40 7.32 12.27
C SER A 33 1.07 7.99 12.67
N TRP A 34 0.50 7.59 13.81
CA TRP A 34 -0.70 8.26 14.33
C TRP A 34 -0.43 9.76 14.62
N GLU A 35 0.76 10.11 15.10
CA GLU A 35 1.15 11.50 15.38
C GLU A 35 1.24 12.32 14.09
N SER A 36 1.83 11.77 13.04
CA SER A 36 1.96 12.47 11.76
C SER A 36 0.62 12.57 11.02
N ALA A 37 -0.28 11.60 11.18
CA ALA A 37 -1.64 11.70 10.64
C ALA A 37 -2.46 12.82 11.31
N GLU A 38 -2.21 13.08 12.58
CA GLU A 38 -2.89 14.11 13.36
C GLU A 38 -2.24 15.50 13.19
N ASN A 39 -0.90 15.55 13.15
CA ASN A 39 -0.13 16.79 13.20
C ASN A 39 0.92 16.86 12.07
N PHE A 40 0.48 16.79 10.81
CA PHE A 40 1.40 16.93 9.68
C PHE A 40 1.84 18.40 9.51
N PRO A 41 3.16 18.68 9.49
CA PRO A 41 3.65 20.06 9.44
C PRO A 41 3.31 20.77 8.12
N ASP A 42 2.61 21.91 8.17
CA ASP A 42 2.26 22.69 6.97
C ASP A 42 3.48 23.09 6.12
N PRO A 43 4.64 23.52 6.70
CA PRO A 43 5.82 23.83 5.89
C PRO A 43 6.38 22.63 5.12
N LEU A 44 6.29 21.41 5.68
CA LEU A 44 6.71 20.19 4.97
C LEU A 44 5.72 19.86 3.85
N MET A 45 4.43 20.01 4.11
CA MET A 45 3.39 19.81 3.09
C MET A 45 3.59 20.74 1.89
N GLU A 46 3.85 22.03 2.13
CA GLU A 46 4.11 23.00 1.06
C GLU A 46 5.34 22.60 0.22
N LYS A 47 6.42 22.14 0.86
CA LYS A 47 7.62 21.63 0.16
C LYS A 47 7.28 20.41 -0.70
N ILE A 48 6.52 19.46 -0.17
CA ILE A 48 6.11 18.24 -0.89
C ILE A 48 5.25 18.61 -2.10
N LEU A 49 4.27 19.50 -1.95
CA LEU A 49 3.40 19.93 -3.05
C LEU A 49 4.16 20.69 -4.15
N ALA A 50 5.07 21.58 -3.75
CA ALA A 50 5.95 22.27 -4.70
C ALA A 50 6.85 21.29 -5.46
N TRP A 51 7.41 20.30 -4.76
CA TRP A 51 8.19 19.22 -5.37
C TRP A 51 7.32 18.37 -6.31
N LYS A 52 6.13 17.94 -5.87
CA LYS A 52 5.17 17.18 -6.71
C LYS A 52 4.91 17.91 -8.03
N GLN A 53 4.60 19.19 -7.96
CA GLN A 53 4.32 20.01 -9.14
C GLN A 53 5.53 20.12 -10.06
N SER A 54 6.73 20.40 -9.51
CA SER A 54 7.94 20.60 -10.30
C SER A 54 8.47 19.32 -10.94
N ALA A 55 8.34 18.18 -10.26
CA ALA A 55 8.81 16.87 -10.71
C ALA A 55 7.77 16.11 -11.55
N GLY A 56 6.51 16.55 -11.58
CA GLY A 56 5.40 15.85 -12.25
C GLY A 56 5.24 14.42 -11.71
N THR A 57 5.24 14.28 -10.38
CA THR A 57 5.28 13.00 -9.67
C THR A 57 3.94 12.68 -9.01
N GLN A 58 3.75 11.44 -8.60
CA GLN A 58 2.60 10.97 -7.83
C GLN A 58 2.97 10.85 -6.36
N ILE A 59 1.97 11.00 -5.49
CA ILE A 59 2.08 10.76 -4.04
C ILE A 59 1.06 9.71 -3.67
N THR A 60 1.45 8.74 -2.86
CA THR A 60 0.56 7.86 -2.11
C THR A 60 0.80 8.04 -0.62
N VAL A 61 -0.11 7.56 0.20
CA VAL A 61 -0.04 7.69 1.65
C VAL A 61 -0.29 6.33 2.27
N HIS A 62 0.64 5.86 3.08
CA HIS A 62 0.42 4.69 3.91
C HIS A 62 -0.18 5.13 5.25
N ALA A 63 -1.39 4.67 5.54
CA ALA A 63 -2.10 5.03 6.77
C ALA A 63 -1.43 4.43 8.01
N PRO A 64 -1.62 5.01 9.21
CA PRO A 64 -1.26 4.35 10.45
C PRO A 64 -1.93 2.97 10.53
N PHE A 65 -1.19 1.94 10.91
CA PHE A 65 -1.67 0.56 10.92
C PHE A 65 -1.61 -0.11 12.29
N ILE A 66 -0.76 0.37 13.20
CA ILE A 66 -0.66 -0.17 14.56
C ILE A 66 -1.99 0.06 15.30
N ASP A 67 -2.51 -1.00 15.91
CA ASP A 67 -3.77 -1.02 16.67
C ASP A 67 -5.04 -0.70 15.87
N MET A 68 -4.96 -0.64 14.54
CA MET A 68 -6.14 -0.45 13.71
C MET A 68 -6.92 -1.76 13.55
N ALA A 69 -8.24 -1.68 13.73
CA ALA A 69 -9.12 -2.85 13.74
C ALA A 69 -10.37 -2.64 12.86
N PRO A 70 -10.24 -2.53 11.53
CA PRO A 70 -11.37 -2.24 10.65
C PRO A 70 -12.48 -3.30 10.70
N GLY A 71 -12.13 -4.59 10.85
CA GLY A 71 -13.08 -5.69 11.05
C GLY A 71 -13.23 -6.13 12.52
N GLY A 72 -12.75 -5.31 13.46
CA GLY A 72 -12.78 -5.62 14.90
C GLY A 72 -14.18 -5.83 15.45
N ALA A 73 -14.31 -6.64 16.50
CA ALA A 73 -15.60 -6.93 17.11
C ALA A 73 -16.07 -5.85 18.11
N ASP A 74 -15.13 -5.05 18.64
CA ASP A 74 -15.44 -3.99 19.60
C ASP A 74 -15.82 -2.69 18.85
N PRO A 75 -17.05 -2.16 19.05
CA PRO A 75 -17.49 -0.95 18.38
C PRO A 75 -16.65 0.30 18.71
N LEU A 76 -16.07 0.38 19.91
CA LEU A 76 -15.20 1.52 20.29
C LEU A 76 -13.88 1.47 19.52
N MET A 77 -13.31 0.29 19.33
CA MET A 77 -12.10 0.13 18.52
C MET A 77 -12.37 0.44 17.04
N GLN A 78 -13.52 0.01 16.51
CA GLN A 78 -13.93 0.40 15.16
C GLN A 78 -14.12 1.92 15.02
N GLN A 79 -14.74 2.56 16.00
CA GLN A 79 -14.93 4.02 16.00
C GLN A 79 -13.58 4.76 16.02
N ALA A 80 -12.64 4.33 16.86
CA ALA A 80 -11.29 4.90 16.89
C ALA A 80 -10.59 4.71 15.55
N THR A 81 -10.69 3.52 14.96
CA THR A 81 -10.10 3.18 13.66
C THR A 81 -10.64 4.07 12.54
N ILE A 82 -11.97 4.23 12.42
CA ILE A 82 -12.56 5.07 11.37
C ILE A 82 -12.19 6.55 11.55
N MET A 83 -12.07 7.04 12.78
CA MET A 83 -11.60 8.40 13.05
C MET A 83 -10.17 8.60 12.57
N ARG A 84 -9.28 7.65 12.82
CA ARG A 84 -7.88 7.70 12.37
C ARG A 84 -7.77 7.66 10.84
N PHE A 85 -8.51 6.78 10.18
CA PHE A 85 -8.53 6.75 8.72
C PHE A 85 -9.19 7.98 8.09
N ALA A 86 -10.20 8.57 8.74
CA ALA A 86 -10.76 9.84 8.28
C ALA A 86 -9.74 10.99 8.34
N GLN A 87 -8.93 11.07 9.41
CA GLN A 87 -7.81 12.03 9.49
C GLN A 87 -6.80 11.81 8.35
N THR A 88 -6.44 10.55 8.10
CA THR A 88 -5.56 10.17 6.97
C THR A 88 -6.16 10.59 5.64
N SER A 89 -7.45 10.37 5.41
CA SER A 89 -8.14 10.77 4.17
C SER A 89 -8.13 12.28 3.94
N VAL A 90 -8.33 13.07 4.99
CA VAL A 90 -8.23 14.55 4.91
C VAL A 90 -6.81 14.96 4.54
N LEU A 91 -5.79 14.36 5.18
CA LEU A 91 -4.39 14.65 4.88
C LEU A 91 -4.02 14.24 3.45
N ALA A 92 -4.43 13.05 3.01
CA ALA A 92 -4.22 12.57 1.64
C ALA A 92 -4.85 13.50 0.60
N GLY A 93 -6.05 14.01 0.87
CA GLY A 93 -6.69 15.04 0.03
C GLY A 93 -5.87 16.32 -0.05
N ARG A 94 -5.35 16.83 1.07
CA ARG A 94 -4.46 18.01 1.11
C ARG A 94 -3.15 17.77 0.34
N LEU A 95 -2.59 16.57 0.40
CA LEU A 95 -1.39 16.16 -0.34
C LEU A 95 -1.69 15.84 -1.82
N GLN A 96 -2.96 15.84 -2.22
CA GLN A 96 -3.40 15.41 -3.54
C GLN A 96 -2.89 14.00 -3.87
N ALA A 97 -3.02 13.10 -2.92
CA ALA A 97 -2.55 11.72 -3.07
C ALA A 97 -3.44 10.93 -4.04
N GLU A 98 -2.82 10.01 -4.79
CA GLU A 98 -3.49 9.12 -5.73
C GLU A 98 -4.16 7.95 -5.01
N ALA A 99 -3.51 7.44 -3.94
CA ALA A 99 -4.01 6.32 -3.15
C ALA A 99 -3.63 6.45 -1.67
N ILE A 100 -4.41 5.75 -0.83
CA ILE A 100 -4.12 5.51 0.59
C ILE A 100 -4.01 4.00 0.78
N VAL A 101 -2.85 3.52 1.21
CA VAL A 101 -2.66 2.12 1.61
C VAL A 101 -3.13 1.95 3.06
N VAL A 102 -3.83 0.86 3.31
CA VAL A 102 -4.41 0.52 4.61
C VAL A 102 -4.24 -0.96 4.91
N HIS A 103 -3.98 -1.29 6.18
CA HIS A 103 -3.95 -2.68 6.61
C HIS A 103 -5.37 -3.20 6.92
N PRO A 104 -5.68 -4.48 6.64
CA PRO A 104 -6.97 -5.08 6.92
C PRO A 104 -7.23 -5.29 8.41
N GLY A 105 -6.17 -5.36 9.22
CA GLY A 105 -6.28 -5.74 10.64
C GLY A 105 -6.77 -7.16 10.85
N TYR A 106 -6.68 -8.01 9.82
CA TYR A 106 -7.04 -9.41 9.87
C TYR A 106 -5.89 -10.26 10.40
N ASP A 107 -6.22 -11.22 11.24
CA ASP A 107 -5.31 -12.26 11.69
C ASP A 107 -6.13 -13.55 11.83
N GLU A 108 -5.78 -14.58 11.05
CA GLU A 108 -6.47 -15.87 11.04
C GLU A 108 -6.54 -16.48 12.44
N LYS A 109 -5.48 -16.34 13.26
CA LYS A 109 -5.44 -16.88 14.63
C LYS A 109 -6.44 -16.17 15.56
N ARG A 110 -6.72 -14.91 15.31
CA ARG A 110 -7.66 -14.09 16.09
C ARG A 110 -9.11 -14.31 15.64
N TYR A 111 -9.35 -14.37 14.32
CA TYR A 111 -10.70 -14.36 13.74
C TYR A 111 -11.15 -15.71 13.17
N TRP A 112 -10.44 -16.81 13.42
CA TRP A 112 -10.71 -18.15 12.86
C TRP A 112 -12.16 -18.67 13.08
N LYS A 113 -12.83 -18.22 14.14
CA LYS A 113 -14.26 -18.55 14.43
C LYS A 113 -15.24 -17.54 13.89
N ASP A 114 -14.79 -16.40 13.42
CA ASP A 114 -15.64 -15.25 13.07
C ASP A 114 -15.17 -14.52 11.81
N VAL A 115 -14.70 -15.27 10.82
CA VAL A 115 -14.23 -14.70 9.53
C VAL A 115 -15.37 -13.95 8.84
N ASP A 116 -16.59 -14.50 8.81
CA ASP A 116 -17.74 -13.86 8.18
C ASP A 116 -18.12 -12.56 8.90
N GLY A 117 -18.12 -12.57 10.22
CA GLY A 117 -18.35 -11.36 11.02
C GLY A 117 -17.26 -10.32 10.81
N PHE A 118 -16.00 -10.71 10.75
CA PHE A 118 -14.90 -9.81 10.42
C PHE A 118 -15.11 -9.14 9.05
N VAL A 119 -15.38 -9.93 8.00
CA VAL A 119 -15.61 -9.42 6.64
C VAL A 119 -16.78 -8.44 6.63
N THR A 120 -17.91 -8.78 7.25
CA THR A 120 -19.09 -7.92 7.31
C THR A 120 -18.75 -6.56 7.93
N ARG A 121 -18.12 -6.55 9.10
CA ARG A 121 -17.74 -5.33 9.80
C ARG A 121 -16.69 -4.51 9.02
N ALA A 122 -15.70 -5.17 8.40
CA ALA A 122 -14.72 -4.49 7.58
C ALA A 122 -15.37 -3.82 6.36
N VAL A 123 -16.28 -4.50 5.66
CA VAL A 123 -17.03 -3.94 4.52
C VAL A 123 -17.84 -2.71 4.97
N GLU A 124 -18.58 -2.79 6.06
CA GLU A 124 -19.36 -1.66 6.60
C GLU A 124 -18.45 -0.46 6.91
N MET A 125 -17.32 -0.71 7.59
CA MET A 125 -16.37 0.32 7.97
C MET A 125 -15.73 1.00 6.75
N TRP A 126 -15.23 0.23 5.76
CA TRP A 126 -14.60 0.78 4.56
C TRP A 126 -15.60 1.52 3.68
N THR A 127 -16.83 1.01 3.54
CA THR A 127 -17.90 1.72 2.82
C THR A 127 -18.17 3.08 3.46
N ARG A 128 -18.32 3.12 4.78
CA ARG A 128 -18.53 4.38 5.52
C ARG A 128 -17.34 5.35 5.35
N LEU A 129 -16.10 4.84 5.37
CA LEU A 129 -14.92 5.68 5.15
C LEU A 129 -14.93 6.33 3.76
N LEU A 130 -15.25 5.55 2.72
CA LEU A 130 -15.35 6.07 1.35
C LEU A 130 -16.43 7.13 1.19
N GLU A 131 -17.55 6.99 1.91
CA GLU A 131 -18.61 8.02 1.96
C GLU A 131 -18.11 9.30 2.64
N LEU A 132 -17.44 9.19 3.78
CA LEU A 132 -16.89 10.32 4.53
C LEU A 132 -15.76 11.04 3.76
N SER A 133 -15.00 10.31 2.95
CA SER A 133 -13.90 10.87 2.14
C SER A 133 -14.40 11.67 0.92
N GLY A 134 -15.69 11.63 0.62
CA GLY A 134 -16.30 12.36 -0.50
C GLY A 134 -15.74 12.00 -1.87
N GLU A 135 -15.82 12.95 -2.82
CA GLU A 135 -15.33 12.78 -4.20
C GLU A 135 -13.83 13.12 -4.36
N SER A 136 -13.00 12.92 -3.34
CA SER A 136 -11.57 13.28 -3.39
C SER A 136 -10.79 12.62 -4.54
N GLY A 137 -11.37 11.59 -5.19
CA GLY A 137 -10.72 10.84 -6.26
C GLY A 137 -9.63 9.87 -5.77
N CYS A 138 -9.20 10.00 -4.53
CA CYS A 138 -8.19 9.16 -3.91
C CYS A 138 -8.69 7.71 -3.77
N LYS A 139 -7.90 6.75 -4.20
CA LYS A 139 -8.19 5.32 -4.02
C LYS A 139 -7.78 4.86 -2.63
N VAL A 140 -8.41 3.80 -2.15
CA VAL A 140 -7.98 3.07 -0.94
C VAL A 140 -7.52 1.68 -1.38
N ALA A 141 -6.30 1.32 -1.01
CA ALA A 141 -5.66 0.06 -1.36
C ALA A 141 -5.45 -0.79 -0.10
N LEU A 142 -6.18 -1.90 -0.01
CA LEU A 142 -6.12 -2.84 1.11
C LEU A 142 -4.91 -3.76 0.92
N GLU A 143 -3.98 -3.72 1.84
CA GLU A 143 -2.72 -4.44 1.76
C GLU A 143 -2.84 -5.87 2.32
N ASN A 144 -2.19 -6.86 1.67
CA ASN A 144 -2.04 -8.18 2.26
C ASN A 144 -0.93 -8.18 3.32
N ILE A 145 -1.24 -8.62 4.53
CA ILE A 145 -0.29 -8.70 5.66
C ILE A 145 -0.11 -10.17 6.08
N PHE A 146 -1.04 -10.71 6.88
CA PHE A 146 -0.92 -12.05 7.47
C PHE A 146 -1.77 -13.10 6.76
N GLU A 147 -2.41 -12.75 5.67
CA GLU A 147 -3.33 -13.64 4.96
C GLU A 147 -2.59 -14.80 4.31
N ALA A 148 -2.96 -16.01 4.72
CA ALA A 148 -2.45 -17.25 4.12
C ALA A 148 -3.02 -17.50 2.70
N ARG A 149 -4.16 -16.87 2.38
CA ARG A 149 -4.93 -17.00 1.13
C ARG A 149 -5.61 -15.68 0.78
N PRO A 150 -5.90 -15.43 -0.51
CA PRO A 150 -6.48 -14.16 -0.96
C PRO A 150 -7.95 -13.97 -0.60
N GLU A 151 -8.68 -15.02 -0.20
CA GLU A 151 -10.14 -15.04 -0.08
C GLU A 151 -10.70 -13.94 0.83
N THR A 152 -10.11 -13.72 2.00
CA THR A 152 -10.62 -12.72 2.97
C THR A 152 -10.53 -11.32 2.38
N LEU A 153 -9.39 -10.97 1.76
CA LEU A 153 -9.21 -9.67 1.11
C LEU A 153 -10.17 -9.50 -0.07
N ARG A 154 -10.29 -10.52 -0.94
CA ARG A 154 -11.23 -10.50 -2.05
C ARG A 154 -12.66 -10.22 -1.58
N ARG A 155 -13.12 -10.93 -0.55
CA ARG A 155 -14.47 -10.77 0.01
C ARG A 155 -14.71 -9.35 0.53
N VAL A 156 -13.70 -8.74 1.16
CA VAL A 156 -13.79 -7.35 1.62
C VAL A 156 -13.88 -6.39 0.43
N VAL A 157 -13.00 -6.52 -0.57
CA VAL A 157 -12.99 -5.62 -1.73
C VAL A 157 -14.28 -5.75 -2.56
N GLU A 158 -14.72 -6.98 -2.82
CA GLU A 158 -15.99 -7.24 -3.53
C GLU A 158 -17.21 -6.73 -2.74
N GLY A 159 -17.19 -6.90 -1.40
CA GLY A 159 -18.27 -6.43 -0.52
C GLY A 159 -18.38 -4.91 -0.48
N VAL A 160 -17.27 -4.18 -0.51
CA VAL A 160 -17.25 -2.71 -0.63
C VAL A 160 -17.74 -2.27 -2.02
N GLY A 161 -17.40 -3.00 -3.08
CA GLY A 161 -17.94 -2.84 -4.43
C GLY A 161 -17.70 -1.46 -5.06
N SER A 162 -16.64 -0.75 -4.65
CA SER A 162 -16.32 0.58 -5.16
C SER A 162 -15.10 0.56 -6.08
N SER A 163 -15.15 1.27 -7.20
CA SER A 163 -13.98 1.46 -8.08
C SER A 163 -12.83 2.24 -7.43
N ARG A 164 -13.09 2.87 -6.27
CA ARG A 164 -12.08 3.55 -5.45
C ARG A 164 -11.47 2.66 -4.38
N PHE A 165 -11.88 1.39 -4.28
CA PHE A 165 -11.37 0.45 -3.29
C PHE A 165 -10.76 -0.76 -3.99
N GLY A 166 -9.50 -1.06 -3.72
CA GLY A 166 -8.78 -2.16 -4.35
C GLY A 166 -7.71 -2.73 -3.42
N ILE A 167 -6.71 -3.35 -4.01
CA ILE A 167 -5.64 -4.08 -3.32
C ILE A 167 -4.31 -3.35 -3.47
N CYS A 168 -3.57 -3.24 -2.39
CA CYS A 168 -2.12 -3.12 -2.39
C CYS A 168 -1.53 -4.53 -2.25
N PHE A 169 -0.87 -5.03 -3.28
CA PHE A 169 -0.21 -6.32 -3.19
C PHE A 169 1.22 -6.12 -2.70
N ASP A 170 1.48 -6.57 -1.47
CA ASP A 170 2.82 -6.59 -0.88
C ASP A 170 3.50 -7.93 -1.14
N ALA A 171 4.64 -7.88 -1.85
CA ALA A 171 5.39 -9.05 -2.27
C ALA A 171 6.15 -9.71 -1.13
N GLY A 172 6.64 -8.93 -0.18
CA GLY A 172 7.36 -9.44 0.99
C GLY A 172 6.43 -10.14 1.97
N HIS A 173 5.28 -9.56 2.27
CA HIS A 173 4.26 -10.21 3.09
C HIS A 173 3.72 -11.48 2.44
N PHE A 174 3.46 -11.44 1.12
CA PHE A 174 3.11 -12.66 0.37
C PHE A 174 4.17 -13.75 0.56
N ASN A 175 5.46 -13.41 0.42
CA ASN A 175 6.55 -14.36 0.54
C ASN A 175 6.64 -15.03 1.92
N MET A 176 6.26 -14.30 2.97
CA MET A 176 6.26 -14.81 4.35
C MET A 176 5.03 -15.62 4.71
N PHE A 177 3.85 -15.16 4.33
CA PHE A 177 2.61 -15.62 4.94
C PHE A 177 1.76 -16.49 4.02
N SER A 178 1.90 -16.38 2.69
CA SER A 178 1.07 -17.15 1.76
C SER A 178 1.29 -18.66 1.90
N LYS A 179 0.19 -19.40 1.89
CA LYS A 179 0.17 -20.87 1.83
C LYS A 179 -0.27 -21.39 0.46
N VAL A 180 -0.48 -20.50 -0.49
CA VAL A 180 -0.89 -20.85 -1.86
C VAL A 180 -0.01 -20.12 -2.87
N PRO A 181 0.12 -20.64 -4.11
CA PRO A 181 0.97 -20.04 -5.13
C PRO A 181 0.54 -18.63 -5.54
N LEU A 182 1.49 -17.81 -6.01
CA LEU A 182 1.23 -16.47 -6.55
C LEU A 182 0.13 -16.47 -7.65
N ALA A 183 0.08 -17.52 -8.47
CA ALA A 183 -0.93 -17.64 -9.52
C ALA A 183 -2.38 -17.66 -8.99
N GLU A 184 -2.62 -18.25 -7.80
CA GLU A 184 -3.93 -18.23 -7.15
C GLU A 184 -4.28 -16.82 -6.67
N TRP A 185 -3.33 -16.11 -6.04
CA TRP A 185 -3.51 -14.72 -5.64
C TRP A 185 -3.83 -13.79 -6.81
N LEU A 186 -3.09 -13.94 -7.91
CA LEU A 186 -3.30 -13.09 -9.09
C LEU A 186 -4.58 -13.43 -9.83
N ALA A 187 -5.02 -14.72 -9.81
CA ALA A 187 -6.31 -15.11 -10.37
C ALA A 187 -7.49 -14.47 -9.62
N GLU A 188 -7.39 -14.35 -8.28
CA GLU A 188 -8.47 -13.81 -7.45
C GLU A 188 -8.40 -12.28 -7.30
N LEU A 189 -7.21 -11.70 -7.13
CA LEU A 189 -7.02 -10.29 -6.79
C LEU A 189 -6.41 -9.45 -7.90
N GLY A 190 -5.78 -10.07 -8.92
CA GLY A 190 -4.94 -9.34 -9.89
C GLY A 190 -5.65 -8.16 -10.55
N GLY A 191 -6.92 -8.32 -10.94
CA GLY A 191 -7.73 -7.23 -11.50
C GLY A 191 -8.12 -6.11 -10.55
N MET A 192 -7.91 -6.30 -9.24
CA MET A 192 -8.23 -5.34 -8.18
C MET A 192 -6.98 -4.60 -7.67
N ILE A 193 -5.79 -4.94 -8.18
CA ILE A 193 -4.53 -4.36 -7.69
C ILE A 193 -4.41 -2.90 -8.15
N VAL A 194 -4.29 -2.00 -7.19
CA VAL A 194 -4.09 -0.56 -7.36
C VAL A 194 -2.63 -0.18 -7.17
N GLU A 195 -1.96 -0.87 -6.24
CA GLU A 195 -0.60 -0.56 -5.81
C GLU A 195 0.18 -1.85 -5.52
N LEU A 196 1.51 -1.80 -5.69
CA LEU A 196 2.42 -2.86 -5.30
C LEU A 196 3.44 -2.32 -4.31
N HIS A 197 3.64 -3.02 -3.19
CA HIS A 197 4.81 -2.86 -2.34
C HIS A 197 5.91 -3.84 -2.75
N LEU A 198 7.10 -3.30 -2.99
CA LEU A 198 8.21 -4.00 -3.61
C LEU A 198 9.42 -4.01 -2.67
N HIS A 199 9.49 -5.05 -1.89
CA HIS A 199 10.64 -5.44 -1.09
C HIS A 199 10.74 -6.96 -1.06
N ASN A 200 11.84 -7.48 -0.56
CA ASN A 200 12.06 -8.92 -0.49
C ASN A 200 12.54 -9.36 0.89
N ASN A 201 12.41 -10.63 1.16
CA ASN A 201 12.88 -11.29 2.38
C ASN A 201 13.16 -12.77 2.10
N TYR A 202 13.61 -13.49 3.11
CA TYR A 202 13.90 -14.93 3.00
C TYR A 202 12.77 -15.82 3.54
N GLY A 203 11.58 -15.27 3.80
CA GLY A 203 10.39 -15.98 4.27
C GLY A 203 10.34 -16.21 5.79
N GLU A 204 11.30 -15.68 6.55
CA GLU A 204 11.38 -15.84 8.01
C GLU A 204 11.04 -14.55 8.77
N HIS A 205 11.53 -13.42 8.25
CA HIS A 205 11.36 -12.09 8.83
C HIS A 205 10.99 -11.09 7.77
N ASP A 206 10.30 -10.04 8.17
CA ASP A 206 9.94 -8.93 7.28
C ASP A 206 11.13 -7.95 7.18
N ASP A 207 12.17 -8.39 6.46
CA ASP A 207 13.48 -7.73 6.42
C ASP A 207 13.48 -6.44 5.60
N HIS A 208 12.51 -6.23 4.72
CA HIS A 208 12.49 -5.12 3.76
C HIS A 208 13.81 -4.96 3.00
N ASN A 209 14.33 -6.06 2.46
CA ASN A 209 15.53 -6.05 1.62
C ASN A 209 15.23 -5.50 0.22
N GLY A 210 16.30 -5.19 -0.54
CA GLY A 210 16.18 -4.92 -1.97
C GLY A 210 15.57 -6.10 -2.73
N MET A 211 14.98 -5.82 -3.88
CA MET A 211 14.17 -6.80 -4.65
C MET A 211 14.94 -8.06 -5.05
N THR A 212 16.28 -8.03 -5.19
CA THR A 212 17.08 -9.22 -5.53
C THR A 212 17.63 -9.94 -4.29
N SER A 213 17.43 -9.39 -3.10
CA SER A 213 17.95 -9.88 -1.83
C SER A 213 16.87 -10.60 -1.02
N GLY A 214 16.39 -11.75 -1.53
CA GLY A 214 15.37 -12.59 -0.92
C GLY A 214 14.96 -13.75 -1.81
N THR A 215 13.83 -14.40 -1.47
CA THR A 215 13.35 -15.61 -2.15
C THR A 215 12.15 -15.37 -3.07
N PHE A 216 11.52 -14.21 -3.03
CA PHE A 216 10.41 -13.89 -3.92
C PHE A 216 10.91 -13.56 -5.33
N ASP A 217 10.32 -14.20 -6.35
CA ASP A 217 10.59 -13.93 -7.76
C ASP A 217 9.54 -12.97 -8.33
N PHE A 218 9.96 -11.76 -8.70
CA PHE A 218 9.10 -10.72 -9.25
C PHE A 218 8.75 -10.92 -10.73
N VAL A 219 9.49 -11.76 -11.46
CA VAL A 219 9.28 -11.95 -12.91
C VAL A 219 7.85 -12.46 -13.21
N PRO A 220 7.34 -13.51 -12.54
CA PRO A 220 5.98 -13.99 -12.76
C PRO A 220 4.91 -12.95 -12.38
N LEU A 221 5.15 -12.14 -11.34
CA LEU A 221 4.22 -11.08 -10.92
C LEU A 221 4.03 -10.06 -12.04
N PHE A 222 5.13 -9.45 -12.51
CA PHE A 222 5.05 -8.43 -13.56
C PHE A 222 4.53 -9.00 -14.90
N ALA A 223 4.97 -10.21 -15.28
CA ALA A 223 4.49 -10.86 -16.49
C ALA A 223 2.96 -11.06 -16.46
N LYS A 224 2.41 -11.50 -15.32
CA LYS A 224 0.97 -11.72 -15.19
C LYS A 224 0.17 -10.42 -15.18
N LEU A 225 0.67 -9.39 -14.49
CA LEU A 225 0.01 -8.07 -14.49
C LEU A 225 -0.01 -7.45 -15.90
N ASP A 226 1.07 -7.58 -16.67
CA ASP A 226 1.13 -7.11 -18.05
C ASP A 226 0.19 -7.90 -18.96
N GLU A 227 0.09 -9.24 -18.79
CA GLU A 227 -0.89 -10.08 -19.49
C GLU A 227 -2.34 -9.63 -19.22
N MET A 228 -2.63 -9.27 -17.95
CA MET A 228 -3.95 -8.81 -17.52
C MET A 228 -4.25 -7.36 -17.90
N GLY A 229 -3.25 -6.59 -18.35
CA GLY A 229 -3.39 -5.17 -18.63
C GLY A 229 -3.54 -4.31 -17.38
N VAL A 230 -3.10 -4.80 -16.22
CA VAL A 230 -3.16 -4.10 -14.93
C VAL A 230 -1.91 -3.23 -14.75
N ASP A 231 -2.11 -1.95 -14.44
CA ASP A 231 -1.04 -0.94 -14.32
C ASP A 231 -1.03 -0.29 -12.94
N PRO A 232 -0.54 -1.00 -11.90
CA PRO A 232 -0.54 -0.50 -10.52
C PRO A 232 0.54 0.57 -10.29
N ILE A 233 0.35 1.37 -9.25
CA ILE A 233 1.40 2.20 -8.67
C ILE A 233 2.47 1.26 -8.10
N LEU A 234 3.74 1.57 -8.30
CA LEU A 234 4.86 0.80 -7.75
C LEU A 234 5.50 1.59 -6.62
N VAL A 235 5.64 0.98 -5.46
CA VAL A 235 6.31 1.56 -4.31
C VAL A 235 7.37 0.60 -3.79
N MET A 236 8.62 1.06 -3.75
CA MET A 236 9.73 0.33 -3.15
C MET A 236 9.79 0.64 -1.66
N GLU A 237 10.02 -0.39 -0.84
CA GLU A 237 10.09 -0.27 0.61
C GLU A 237 11.39 -0.83 1.26
N PRO A 238 12.55 -0.88 0.60
CA PRO A 238 13.75 -1.32 1.28
C PRO A 238 14.13 -0.36 2.40
N HIS A 239 14.49 -0.91 3.57
CA HIS A 239 14.91 -0.11 4.72
C HIS A 239 16.33 0.47 4.57
N GLN A 240 17.14 -0.05 3.64
CA GLN A 240 18.51 0.37 3.42
C GLN A 240 18.69 1.03 2.04
N ASN A 241 19.49 2.09 1.98
CA ASN A 241 19.74 2.81 0.73
C ASN A 241 20.30 1.92 -0.40
N ASP A 242 21.15 0.94 -0.05
CA ASP A 242 21.71 -0.01 -1.03
C ASP A 242 20.60 -0.88 -1.63
N GLY A 243 19.60 -1.29 -0.83
CA GLY A 243 18.42 -2.00 -1.29
C GLY A 243 17.56 -1.19 -2.26
N VAL A 244 17.43 0.14 -2.05
CA VAL A 244 16.73 1.03 -2.98
C VAL A 244 17.45 1.07 -4.35
N MET A 245 18.76 1.23 -4.34
CA MET A 245 19.56 1.28 -5.58
C MET A 245 19.61 -0.05 -6.31
N GLU A 246 19.60 -1.15 -5.57
CA GLU A 246 19.48 -2.52 -6.10
C GLU A 246 18.11 -2.70 -6.79
N SER A 247 17.03 -2.34 -6.10
CA SER A 247 15.67 -2.45 -6.61
C SER A 247 15.44 -1.63 -7.88
N LEU A 248 15.97 -0.40 -7.94
CA LEU A 248 15.90 0.43 -9.14
C LEU A 248 16.59 -0.22 -10.34
N LYS A 249 17.80 -0.76 -10.15
CA LYS A 249 18.53 -1.47 -11.21
C LYS A 249 17.77 -2.71 -11.69
N TYR A 250 17.17 -3.43 -10.75
CA TYR A 250 16.40 -4.63 -11.07
C TYR A 250 15.13 -4.30 -11.86
N LEU A 251 14.34 -3.30 -11.43
CA LEU A 251 13.18 -2.82 -12.16
C LEU A 251 13.51 -2.34 -13.58
N ASP A 252 14.65 -1.65 -13.75
CA ASP A 252 15.15 -1.26 -15.07
C ASP A 252 15.51 -2.48 -15.94
N SER A 253 16.12 -3.51 -15.35
CA SER A 253 16.48 -4.75 -16.06
C SER A 253 15.25 -5.54 -16.53
N LEU A 254 14.15 -5.45 -15.79
CA LEU A 254 12.86 -6.06 -16.14
C LEU A 254 12.10 -5.23 -17.22
N GLY A 255 12.57 -4.03 -17.55
CA GLY A 255 11.89 -3.13 -18.48
C GLY A 255 10.59 -2.56 -17.96
N VAL A 256 10.38 -2.60 -16.66
CA VAL A 256 9.16 -2.16 -15.97
C VAL A 256 9.09 -0.64 -15.82
N THR A 257 10.27 0.02 -15.73
CA THR A 257 10.37 1.47 -15.50
C THR A 257 10.30 2.29 -16.79
N ALA A 258 9.77 3.51 -16.68
CA ALA A 258 9.86 4.52 -17.74
C ALA A 258 11.30 5.09 -17.83
N LYS A 259 11.85 5.12 -19.05
CA LYS A 259 13.16 5.77 -19.29
C LYS A 259 13.05 7.29 -19.17
#